data_c6f457143c8e3f9a9a214b26e1e89655
#
_entry.id   c6f457143c8e3f9a9a214b26e1e89655
#
_cell.length_a   1.000
_cell.length_b   1.000
_cell.length_c   1.000
_cell.angle_alpha   90.00
_cell.angle_beta   90.00
_cell.angle_gamma   90.00
#
_symmetry.space_group_name_H-M   'P 1'
#
loop_
_entity.id
_entity.type
_entity.pdbx_description
1 polymer ?
#
loop_
_entity_poly.entity_id
_entity_poly.type
_entity_poly.pdbx_seq_one_letter_code
_entity_poly.pdbx_strand_id
1 'polypeptide(L)'
;MKTIGFPISHKENEYRRAIVPETISQICSPENIYIETGFGEVLGVSDEEYAEKGCRICTREEVLNQDIICDPKVGDADYLDQLKKGQTIFGWVHATQNRDITDKIVNGKLTAYAWENMFEKGRHVFWFNNELAGEAAVMHAFQCWGRLPYGLRVAVLGNGNTSRGAVRVLNMLGASVVQYPRRQETLFKEEFTEYDVIVNCILWDVTRRDHIIYAHDLKKMKKGSLIIDVSCDRNGGIETCIPTSIEAPTYLKDGIMHYAVEHTPSLFYKTFSYNNSKIICQYLNELMSENTGSVLADALIIKDGIVVDEEINKFQGR
;
A
#
# COMPACT_ATOMS: atom_id res chain seq x y z
N MET A 1 17.93 -14.59 -19.09
CA MET A 1 17.22 -13.64 -18.24
C MET A 1 15.93 -14.28 -17.78
N LYS A 2 15.49 -14.00 -16.55
CA LYS A 2 14.19 -14.46 -16.04
C LYS A 2 13.04 -13.79 -16.76
N THR A 3 11.91 -14.48 -16.81
CA THR A 3 10.66 -13.96 -17.36
C THR A 3 9.80 -13.33 -16.27
N ILE A 4 8.94 -12.37 -16.64
CA ILE A 4 8.07 -11.66 -15.70
C ILE A 4 6.62 -11.75 -16.16
N GLY A 5 5.72 -12.12 -15.27
CA GLY A 5 4.28 -12.10 -15.45
C GLY A 5 3.63 -10.93 -14.70
N PHE A 6 2.72 -10.24 -15.37
CA PHE A 6 1.88 -9.19 -14.83
C PHE A 6 0.41 -9.61 -14.87
N PRO A 7 -0.09 -10.24 -13.81
CA PRO A 7 -1.50 -10.59 -13.70
C PRO A 7 -2.35 -9.37 -13.35
N ILE A 8 -3.64 -9.46 -13.67
CA ILE A 8 -4.64 -8.51 -13.17
C ILE A 8 -5.01 -8.91 -11.75
N SER A 9 -4.88 -8.00 -10.78
CA SER A 9 -5.33 -8.25 -9.42
C SER A 9 -6.85 -8.42 -9.37
N HIS A 10 -7.33 -9.44 -8.66
CA HIS A 10 -8.75 -9.66 -8.38
C HIS A 10 -9.20 -9.12 -7.03
N LYS A 11 -8.30 -8.46 -6.29
CA LYS A 11 -8.70 -7.79 -5.05
C LYS A 11 -9.73 -6.70 -5.37
N GLU A 12 -10.71 -6.59 -4.52
CA GLU A 12 -11.77 -5.58 -4.62
C GLU A 12 -11.18 -4.17 -4.84
N ASN A 13 -11.67 -3.51 -5.91
CA ASN A 13 -11.25 -2.14 -6.29
C ASN A 13 -9.74 -1.94 -6.51
N GLU A 14 -8.97 -3.01 -6.79
CA GLU A 14 -7.56 -2.89 -7.12
C GLU A 14 -7.37 -2.73 -8.63
N TYR A 15 -7.22 -1.49 -9.03
CA TYR A 15 -7.06 -1.09 -10.44
C TYR A 15 -5.64 -0.61 -10.79
N ARG A 16 -4.72 -0.58 -9.83
CA ARG A 16 -3.33 -0.18 -10.09
C ARG A 16 -2.65 -1.21 -10.99
N ARG A 17 -1.79 -0.71 -11.88
CA ARG A 17 -0.95 -1.53 -12.76
C ARG A 17 0.52 -1.22 -12.46
N ALA A 18 1.34 -2.27 -12.39
CA ALA A 18 2.76 -2.14 -12.06
C ALA A 18 3.55 -1.46 -13.18
N ILE A 19 3.16 -1.68 -14.44
CA ILE A 19 3.82 -1.08 -15.61
C ILE A 19 2.81 -0.48 -16.59
N VAL A 20 3.30 0.51 -17.36
CA VAL A 20 2.58 1.13 -18.47
C VAL A 20 3.46 1.11 -19.72
N PRO A 21 2.89 1.13 -20.97
CA PRO A 21 3.66 1.01 -22.21
C PRO A 21 4.80 2.00 -22.36
N GLU A 22 4.63 3.24 -21.86
CA GLU A 22 5.61 4.31 -21.99
C GLU A 22 6.94 4.01 -21.26
N THR A 23 6.92 3.13 -20.27
CA THR A 23 8.11 2.79 -19.48
C THR A 23 8.77 1.48 -19.90
N ILE A 24 8.13 0.66 -20.73
CA ILE A 24 8.65 -0.65 -21.16
C ILE A 24 9.99 -0.52 -21.89
N SER A 25 10.22 0.57 -22.62
CA SER A 25 11.51 0.85 -23.25
C SER A 25 12.69 0.93 -22.28
N GLN A 26 12.43 1.01 -20.96
CA GLN A 26 13.45 0.98 -19.92
C GLN A 26 13.77 -0.44 -19.43
N ILE A 27 13.01 -1.45 -19.89
CA ILE A 27 13.27 -2.85 -19.60
C ILE A 27 14.22 -3.42 -20.64
N CYS A 28 15.25 -4.13 -20.18
CA CYS A 28 16.34 -4.63 -21.06
C CYS A 28 15.87 -5.71 -22.03
N SER A 29 14.83 -6.45 -21.70
CA SER A 29 14.30 -7.58 -22.49
C SER A 29 12.78 -7.60 -22.47
N PRO A 30 12.11 -6.70 -23.22
CA PRO A 30 10.65 -6.63 -23.26
C PRO A 30 9.98 -7.93 -23.71
N GLU A 31 10.65 -8.72 -24.54
CA GLU A 31 10.20 -10.05 -25.03
C GLU A 31 10.04 -11.10 -23.91
N ASN A 32 10.59 -10.83 -22.74
CA ASN A 32 10.44 -11.67 -21.53
C ASN A 32 9.34 -11.17 -20.59
N ILE A 33 8.55 -10.19 -21.02
CA ILE A 33 7.41 -9.62 -20.28
C ILE A 33 6.12 -10.28 -20.79
N TYR A 34 5.37 -10.89 -19.88
CA TYR A 34 4.09 -11.56 -20.11
C TYR A 34 2.99 -10.78 -19.40
N ILE A 35 2.02 -10.31 -20.17
CA ILE A 35 0.94 -9.44 -19.66
C ILE A 35 -0.39 -10.15 -19.87
N GLU A 36 -1.21 -10.19 -18.83
CA GLU A 36 -2.56 -10.76 -18.91
C GLU A 36 -3.43 -9.93 -19.86
N THR A 37 -4.15 -10.60 -20.76
CA THR A 37 -5.10 -9.96 -21.67
C THR A 37 -6.04 -9.02 -20.93
N GLY A 38 -6.18 -7.78 -21.41
CA GLY A 38 -6.99 -6.75 -20.77
C GLY A 38 -6.31 -6.00 -19.61
N PHE A 39 -5.03 -6.28 -19.34
CA PHE A 39 -4.30 -5.67 -18.22
C PHE A 39 -4.36 -4.14 -18.21
N GLY A 40 -4.26 -3.50 -19.37
CA GLY A 40 -4.26 -2.04 -19.52
C GLY A 40 -5.64 -1.40 -19.61
N GLU A 41 -6.70 -2.15 -19.80
CA GLU A 41 -8.05 -1.61 -20.11
C GLU A 41 -8.52 -0.56 -19.10
N VAL A 42 -8.33 -0.81 -17.81
CA VAL A 42 -8.70 0.13 -16.75
C VAL A 42 -7.97 1.47 -16.83
N LEU A 43 -6.79 1.49 -17.42
CA LEU A 43 -6.01 2.70 -17.69
C LEU A 43 -6.45 3.40 -18.99
N GLY A 44 -7.19 2.69 -19.85
CA GLY A 44 -7.52 3.11 -21.22
C GLY A 44 -6.41 2.76 -22.21
N VAL A 45 -5.60 1.74 -21.91
CA VAL A 45 -4.46 1.24 -22.71
C VAL A 45 -4.82 -0.13 -23.26
N SER A 46 -4.63 -0.34 -24.56
CA SER A 46 -4.94 -1.61 -25.22
C SER A 46 -3.80 -2.63 -25.09
N ASP A 47 -4.12 -3.88 -25.33
CA ASP A 47 -3.14 -4.98 -25.38
C ASP A 47 -2.11 -4.76 -26.50
N GLU A 48 -2.54 -4.19 -27.64
CA GLU A 48 -1.69 -3.88 -28.79
C GLU A 48 -0.59 -2.88 -28.42
N GLU A 49 -0.89 -1.88 -27.57
CA GLU A 49 0.10 -0.90 -27.13
C GLU A 49 1.23 -1.54 -26.33
N TYR A 50 0.95 -2.58 -25.54
CA TYR A 50 1.98 -3.36 -24.87
C TYR A 50 2.74 -4.27 -25.83
N ALA A 51 2.02 -4.91 -26.78
CA ALA A 51 2.62 -5.79 -27.78
C ALA A 51 3.58 -5.03 -28.71
N GLU A 52 3.23 -3.80 -29.12
CA GLU A 52 4.10 -2.91 -29.88
C GLU A 52 5.42 -2.54 -29.18
N LYS A 53 5.44 -2.62 -27.83
CA LYS A 53 6.65 -2.45 -27.02
C LYS A 53 7.46 -3.74 -26.85
N GLY A 54 7.02 -4.86 -27.44
CA GLY A 54 7.70 -6.14 -27.42
C GLY A 54 7.21 -7.10 -26.34
N CYS A 55 6.19 -6.73 -25.56
CA CYS A 55 5.59 -7.62 -24.55
C CYS A 55 4.74 -8.72 -25.19
N ARG A 56 4.56 -9.82 -24.48
CA ARG A 56 3.67 -10.93 -24.89
C ARG A 56 2.34 -10.80 -24.16
N ILE A 57 1.25 -10.68 -24.91
CA ILE A 57 -0.10 -10.71 -24.37
C ILE A 57 -0.55 -12.17 -24.32
N CYS A 58 -1.02 -12.62 -23.18
CA CYS A 58 -1.34 -14.03 -22.95
C CYS A 58 -2.41 -14.23 -21.87
N THR A 59 -2.79 -15.47 -21.66
CA THR A 59 -3.77 -15.84 -20.64
C THR A 59 -3.21 -15.69 -19.23
N ARG A 60 -4.11 -15.56 -18.24
CA ARG A 60 -3.73 -15.54 -16.82
C ARG A 60 -2.86 -16.74 -16.44
N GLU A 61 -3.19 -17.94 -16.92
CA GLU A 61 -2.42 -19.15 -16.62
C GLU A 61 -0.98 -19.05 -17.14
N GLU A 62 -0.79 -18.55 -18.34
CA GLU A 62 0.54 -18.34 -18.92
C GLU A 62 1.32 -17.26 -18.15
N VAL A 63 0.66 -16.18 -17.74
CA VAL A 63 1.26 -15.12 -16.91
C VAL A 63 1.73 -15.69 -15.58
N LEU A 64 0.91 -16.48 -14.90
CA LEU A 64 1.24 -17.07 -13.60
C LEU A 64 2.31 -18.18 -13.68
N ASN A 65 2.68 -18.62 -14.87
CA ASN A 65 3.76 -19.59 -15.09
C ASN A 65 5.15 -18.94 -15.27
N GLN A 66 5.28 -17.62 -15.18
CA GLN A 66 6.56 -16.93 -15.35
C GLN A 66 7.44 -17.00 -14.09
N ASP A 67 8.75 -16.76 -14.24
CA ASP A 67 9.71 -16.85 -13.14
C ASP A 67 9.45 -15.83 -12.01
N ILE A 68 9.00 -14.64 -12.39
CA ILE A 68 8.71 -13.53 -11.48
C ILE A 68 7.27 -13.10 -11.71
N ILE A 69 6.50 -12.96 -10.65
CA ILE A 69 5.14 -12.39 -10.68
C ILE A 69 5.18 -11.02 -10.02
N CYS A 70 4.85 -9.99 -10.80
CA CYS A 70 4.83 -8.60 -10.33
C CYS A 70 3.39 -8.08 -10.27
N ASP A 71 2.92 -7.83 -9.07
CA ASP A 71 1.56 -7.34 -8.81
C ASP A 71 1.59 -6.37 -7.62
N PRO A 72 1.02 -5.15 -7.73
CA PRO A 72 0.95 -4.22 -6.60
C PRO A 72 0.34 -4.80 -5.31
N LYS A 73 -0.52 -5.80 -5.41
CA LYS A 73 -1.19 -6.45 -4.26
C LYS A 73 -0.91 -7.95 -4.17
N VAL A 74 0.30 -8.35 -4.52
CA VAL A 74 0.69 -9.75 -4.58
C VAL A 74 0.45 -10.52 -3.27
N GLY A 75 0.58 -9.88 -2.11
CA GLY A 75 0.33 -10.53 -0.82
C GLY A 75 -1.13 -10.95 -0.62
N ASP A 76 -2.08 -10.19 -1.15
CA ASP A 76 -3.52 -10.47 -1.07
C ASP A 76 -4.05 -11.24 -2.30
N ALA A 77 -3.16 -11.71 -3.18
CA ALA A 77 -3.57 -12.31 -4.44
C ALA A 77 -4.23 -13.68 -4.25
N ASP A 78 -5.30 -13.90 -4.99
CA ASP A 78 -6.06 -15.15 -5.02
C ASP A 78 -5.31 -16.32 -5.69
N TYR A 79 -4.22 -16.01 -6.37
CA TYR A 79 -3.37 -16.97 -7.07
C TYR A 79 -2.13 -17.44 -6.31
N LEU A 80 -1.87 -16.93 -5.08
CA LEU A 80 -0.64 -17.28 -4.33
C LEU A 80 -0.45 -18.80 -4.16
N ASP A 81 -1.54 -19.51 -3.89
CA ASP A 81 -1.52 -20.98 -3.73
C ASP A 81 -1.36 -21.73 -5.07
N GLN A 82 -1.45 -21.05 -6.21
CA GLN A 82 -1.28 -21.61 -7.55
C GLN A 82 0.16 -21.49 -8.05
N LEU A 83 0.97 -20.63 -7.40
CA LEU A 83 2.34 -20.40 -7.81
C LEU A 83 3.21 -21.62 -7.50
N LYS A 84 4.25 -21.81 -8.32
CA LYS A 84 5.12 -22.98 -8.26
C LYS A 84 6.39 -22.71 -7.49
N LYS A 85 6.94 -23.74 -6.88
CA LYS A 85 8.25 -23.70 -6.23
C LYS A 85 9.31 -23.03 -7.12
N GLY A 86 10.05 -22.09 -6.53
CA GLY A 86 11.14 -21.37 -7.18
C GLY A 86 10.73 -20.10 -7.89
N GLN A 87 9.39 -19.80 -7.99
CA GLN A 87 8.95 -18.53 -8.51
C GLN A 87 9.21 -17.40 -7.49
N THR A 88 9.37 -16.22 -8.02
CA THR A 88 9.58 -14.99 -7.25
C THR A 88 8.32 -14.12 -7.30
N ILE A 89 7.91 -13.56 -6.17
CA ILE A 89 6.87 -12.52 -6.11
C ILE A 89 7.51 -11.17 -5.80
N PHE A 90 6.99 -10.12 -6.45
CA PHE A 90 7.48 -8.74 -6.33
C PHE A 90 6.29 -7.77 -6.25
N GLY A 91 6.06 -7.16 -5.08
CA GLY A 91 4.92 -6.28 -4.82
C GLY A 91 4.76 -5.98 -3.34
N TRP A 92 3.65 -5.34 -2.94
CA TRP A 92 3.30 -5.26 -1.52
C TRP A 92 2.85 -6.63 -1.03
N VAL A 93 3.62 -7.19 -0.11
CA VAL A 93 3.40 -8.54 0.44
C VAL A 93 2.63 -8.49 1.76
N HIS A 94 2.94 -7.53 2.62
CA HIS A 94 2.36 -7.38 3.96
C HIS A 94 2.47 -8.65 4.82
N ALA A 95 3.59 -9.37 4.70
CA ALA A 95 3.80 -10.65 5.36
C ALA A 95 3.91 -10.52 6.88
N THR A 96 4.56 -9.46 7.38
CA THR A 96 4.88 -9.32 8.83
C THR A 96 3.67 -9.49 9.72
N GLN A 97 2.56 -8.82 9.41
CA GLN A 97 1.33 -8.84 10.19
C GLN A 97 0.36 -9.96 9.77
N ASN A 98 0.61 -10.62 8.63
CA ASN A 98 -0.26 -11.63 8.03
C ASN A 98 0.41 -13.00 7.97
N ARG A 99 0.19 -13.80 9.04
CA ARG A 99 0.74 -15.14 9.12
C ARG A 99 0.30 -16.04 7.98
N ASP A 100 -0.96 -15.95 7.56
CA ASP A 100 -1.51 -16.75 6.47
C ASP A 100 -0.80 -16.49 5.13
N ILE A 101 -0.50 -15.22 4.83
CA ILE A 101 0.28 -14.84 3.64
C ILE A 101 1.70 -15.43 3.74
N THR A 102 2.34 -15.27 4.90
CA THR A 102 3.68 -15.84 5.13
C THR A 102 3.67 -17.35 4.95
N ASP A 103 2.69 -18.05 5.51
CA ASP A 103 2.56 -19.51 5.42
C ASP A 103 2.36 -19.97 3.98
N LYS A 104 1.55 -19.29 3.18
CA LYS A 104 1.37 -19.58 1.75
C LYS A 104 2.69 -19.47 0.97
N ILE A 105 3.44 -18.38 1.17
CA ILE A 105 4.73 -18.16 0.51
C ILE A 105 5.76 -19.21 0.93
N VAL A 106 5.83 -19.53 2.21
CA VAL A 106 6.74 -20.57 2.77
C VAL A 106 6.40 -21.95 2.24
N ASN A 107 5.10 -22.32 2.30
CA ASN A 107 4.64 -23.64 1.83
C ASN A 107 4.81 -23.80 0.32
N GLY A 108 4.58 -22.75 -0.47
CA GLY A 108 4.82 -22.70 -1.91
C GLY A 108 6.31 -22.71 -2.28
N LYS A 109 7.22 -22.57 -1.31
CA LYS A 109 8.67 -22.42 -1.53
C LYS A 109 8.99 -21.31 -2.52
N LEU A 110 8.30 -20.18 -2.35
CA LEU A 110 8.47 -18.98 -3.16
C LEU A 110 9.58 -18.10 -2.61
N THR A 111 10.08 -17.21 -3.45
CA THR A 111 10.94 -16.09 -3.05
C THR A 111 10.12 -14.80 -3.08
N ALA A 112 10.22 -13.97 -2.05
CA ALA A 112 9.42 -12.76 -1.93
C ALA A 112 10.28 -11.51 -1.70
N TYR A 113 10.13 -10.54 -2.60
CA TYR A 113 10.66 -9.18 -2.46
C TYR A 113 9.52 -8.22 -2.16
N ALA A 114 9.53 -7.64 -0.96
CA ALA A 114 8.46 -6.80 -0.47
C ALA A 114 8.72 -5.33 -0.78
N TRP A 115 7.79 -4.67 -1.49
CA TRP A 115 7.89 -3.25 -1.80
C TRP A 115 7.91 -2.37 -0.55
N GLU A 116 7.27 -2.79 0.53
CA GLU A 116 7.28 -2.09 1.81
C GLU A 116 8.67 -1.99 2.45
N ASN A 117 9.59 -2.89 2.11
CA ASN A 117 10.96 -2.92 2.62
C ASN A 117 12.00 -2.28 1.66
N MET A 118 11.55 -1.68 0.56
CA MET A 118 12.44 -1.05 -0.42
C MET A 118 12.82 0.37 -0.01
N PHE A 119 14.04 0.55 0.50
CA PHE A 119 14.57 1.85 0.88
C PHE A 119 15.88 2.13 0.16
N GLU A 120 15.99 3.35 -0.38
CA GLU A 120 17.23 3.86 -0.96
C GLU A 120 17.69 5.09 -0.16
N LYS A 121 18.90 5.05 0.38
CA LYS A 121 19.48 6.16 1.17
C LYS A 121 18.54 6.66 2.28
N GLY A 122 17.86 5.74 2.96
CA GLY A 122 16.93 6.04 4.05
C GLY A 122 15.56 6.57 3.62
N ARG A 123 15.27 6.62 2.32
CA ARG A 123 13.96 7.02 1.79
C ARG A 123 13.27 5.80 1.18
N HIS A 124 11.99 5.60 1.50
CA HIS A 124 11.19 4.58 0.86
C HIS A 124 11.12 4.82 -0.66
N VAL A 125 11.39 3.79 -1.46
CA VAL A 125 11.43 3.90 -2.92
C VAL A 125 10.08 4.37 -3.48
N PHE A 126 8.98 3.85 -2.94
CA PHE A 126 7.62 4.23 -3.31
C PHE A 126 7.05 5.35 -2.44
N TRP A 127 7.87 6.32 -2.03
CA TRP A 127 7.45 7.46 -1.20
C TRP A 127 6.25 8.23 -1.77
N PHE A 128 6.16 8.30 -3.10
CA PHE A 128 5.05 8.95 -3.79
C PHE A 128 3.73 8.22 -3.54
N ASN A 129 3.72 6.88 -3.60
CA ASN A 129 2.54 6.08 -3.26
C ASN A 129 2.09 6.33 -1.81
N ASN A 130 3.03 6.53 -0.89
CA ASN A 130 2.69 6.81 0.50
C ASN A 130 2.08 8.22 0.65
N GLU A 131 2.55 9.22 -0.10
CA GLU A 131 1.89 10.53 -0.16
C GLU A 131 0.48 10.40 -0.78
N LEU A 132 0.36 9.67 -1.88
CA LEU A 132 -0.92 9.40 -2.55
C LEU A 132 -1.93 8.71 -1.60
N ALA A 133 -1.45 7.83 -0.71
CA ALA A 133 -2.30 7.18 0.29
C ALA A 133 -2.97 8.21 1.22
N GLY A 134 -2.21 9.18 1.71
CA GLY A 134 -2.74 10.25 2.55
C GLY A 134 -3.68 11.19 1.79
N GLU A 135 -3.33 11.55 0.55
CA GLU A 135 -4.18 12.39 -0.31
C GLU A 135 -5.52 11.71 -0.60
N ALA A 136 -5.47 10.46 -1.05
CA ALA A 136 -6.64 9.68 -1.39
C ALA A 136 -7.56 9.45 -0.19
N ALA A 137 -6.99 9.10 0.97
CA ALA A 137 -7.74 8.87 2.19
C ALA A 137 -8.52 10.12 2.60
N VAL A 138 -7.87 11.29 2.61
CA VAL A 138 -8.52 12.56 2.97
C VAL A 138 -9.64 12.87 1.99
N MET A 139 -9.39 12.84 0.68
CA MET A 139 -10.40 13.18 -0.32
C MET A 139 -11.62 12.26 -0.23
N HIS A 140 -11.40 10.94 -0.15
CA HIS A 140 -12.49 9.98 -0.09
C HIS A 140 -13.25 10.03 1.24
N ALA A 141 -12.55 10.16 2.37
CA ALA A 141 -13.20 10.25 3.67
C ALA A 141 -14.12 11.47 3.78
N PHE A 142 -13.69 12.64 3.29
CA PHE A 142 -14.52 13.85 3.28
C PHE A 142 -15.71 13.73 2.32
N GLN A 143 -15.54 13.06 1.19
CA GLN A 143 -16.67 12.73 0.29
C GLN A 143 -17.69 11.84 1.00
N CYS A 144 -17.25 10.79 1.71
CA CYS A 144 -18.12 9.90 2.48
C CYS A 144 -18.80 10.62 3.64
N TRP A 145 -18.11 11.57 4.27
CA TRP A 145 -18.68 12.36 5.38
C TRP A 145 -19.66 13.44 4.90
N GLY A 146 -19.62 13.79 3.61
CA GLY A 146 -20.52 14.79 3.02
C GLY A 146 -20.16 16.24 3.39
N ARG A 147 -18.91 16.51 3.80
CA ARG A 147 -18.41 17.86 4.11
C ARG A 147 -17.09 18.12 3.39
N LEU A 148 -16.79 19.39 3.16
CA LEU A 148 -15.45 19.83 2.76
C LEU A 148 -14.61 20.18 4.01
N PRO A 149 -13.26 20.08 3.95
CA PRO A 149 -12.39 20.46 5.05
C PRO A 149 -12.41 21.96 5.40
N TYR A 150 -12.97 22.79 4.55
CA TYR A 150 -12.99 24.24 4.69
C TYR A 150 -13.45 24.70 6.08
N GLY A 151 -12.61 25.49 6.74
CA GLY A 151 -12.88 26.05 8.06
C GLY A 151 -12.86 25.07 9.23
N LEU A 152 -12.54 23.78 8.99
CA LEU A 152 -12.42 22.79 10.06
C LEU A 152 -11.03 22.82 10.70
N ARG A 153 -10.95 22.51 11.99
CA ARG A 153 -9.70 22.23 12.69
C ARG A 153 -9.38 20.74 12.55
N VAL A 154 -8.23 20.43 11.96
CA VAL A 154 -7.81 19.06 11.67
C VAL A 154 -6.46 18.76 12.32
N ALA A 155 -6.41 17.71 13.12
CA ALA A 155 -5.15 17.15 13.61
C ALA A 155 -4.65 16.07 12.64
N VAL A 156 -3.35 16.12 12.29
CA VAL A 156 -2.69 15.08 11.50
C VAL A 156 -1.58 14.46 12.34
N LEU A 157 -1.69 13.17 12.63
CA LEU A 157 -0.72 12.42 13.41
C LEU A 157 0.33 11.80 12.48
N GLY A 158 1.61 12.06 12.78
CA GLY A 158 2.73 11.60 11.98
C GLY A 158 3.42 12.73 11.19
N ASN A 159 4.63 12.45 10.70
CA ASN A 159 5.45 13.38 9.93
C ASN A 159 6.17 12.67 8.76
N GLY A 160 5.59 11.59 8.26
CA GLY A 160 6.08 10.80 7.14
C GLY A 160 5.47 11.23 5.81
N ASN A 161 5.66 10.40 4.78
CA ASN A 161 5.13 10.66 3.45
C ASN A 161 3.60 10.69 3.43
N THR A 162 2.93 9.75 4.10
CA THR A 162 1.47 9.68 4.18
C THR A 162 0.87 10.96 4.79
N SER A 163 1.44 11.42 5.90
CA SER A 163 0.97 12.67 6.52
C SER A 163 1.24 13.90 5.66
N ARG A 164 2.33 13.93 4.88
CA ARG A 164 2.59 15.02 3.90
C ARG A 164 1.51 15.11 2.85
N GLY A 165 1.08 13.97 2.29
CA GLY A 165 -0.04 13.91 1.35
C GLY A 165 -1.34 14.43 1.97
N ALA A 166 -1.69 13.92 3.15
CA ALA A 166 -2.88 14.34 3.89
C ALA A 166 -2.88 15.87 4.16
N VAL A 167 -1.78 16.40 4.70
CA VAL A 167 -1.63 17.84 4.99
C VAL A 167 -1.74 18.69 3.72
N ARG A 168 -1.16 18.24 2.60
CA ARG A 168 -1.25 18.93 1.32
C ARG A 168 -2.70 19.15 0.90
N VAL A 169 -3.51 18.09 0.87
CA VAL A 169 -4.91 18.15 0.46
C VAL A 169 -5.73 18.99 1.44
N LEU A 170 -5.56 18.77 2.74
CA LEU A 170 -6.27 19.53 3.77
C LEU A 170 -6.05 21.04 3.65
N ASN A 171 -4.78 21.46 3.49
CA ASN A 171 -4.43 22.87 3.30
C ASN A 171 -5.01 23.45 2.01
N MET A 172 -4.91 22.69 0.89
CA MET A 172 -5.48 23.11 -0.39
C MET A 172 -6.99 23.32 -0.31
N LEU A 173 -7.69 22.53 0.50
CA LEU A 173 -9.12 22.59 0.70
C LEU A 173 -9.54 23.52 1.86
N GLY A 174 -8.62 24.28 2.43
CA GLY A 174 -8.91 25.36 3.39
C GLY A 174 -9.15 24.90 4.83
N ALA A 175 -8.64 23.76 5.24
CA ALA A 175 -8.62 23.33 6.64
C ALA A 175 -7.58 24.12 7.46
N SER A 176 -7.83 24.25 8.76
CA SER A 176 -6.82 24.66 9.74
C SER A 176 -6.13 23.42 10.28
N VAL A 177 -4.90 23.15 9.82
CA VAL A 177 -4.20 21.89 10.10
C VAL A 177 -3.15 22.08 11.18
N VAL A 178 -3.16 21.20 12.19
CA VAL A 178 -2.08 21.03 13.16
C VAL A 178 -1.49 19.64 13.01
N GLN A 179 -0.18 19.56 12.82
CA GLN A 179 0.52 18.30 12.64
C GLN A 179 1.28 17.90 13.90
N TYR A 180 1.07 16.67 14.37
CA TYR A 180 1.71 16.10 15.57
C TYR A 180 2.70 15.00 15.18
N PRO A 181 4.00 15.28 15.16
CA PRO A 181 5.01 14.22 15.05
C PRO A 181 4.99 13.31 16.29
N ARG A 182 5.52 12.09 16.18
CA ARG A 182 5.51 11.06 17.25
C ARG A 182 5.93 11.62 18.63
N ARG A 183 6.93 12.51 18.68
CA ARG A 183 7.38 13.14 19.92
C ARG A 183 6.36 14.05 20.61
N GLN A 184 5.28 14.41 19.92
CA GLN A 184 4.20 15.27 20.43
C GLN A 184 2.91 14.47 20.71
N GLU A 185 2.98 13.16 20.83
CA GLU A 185 1.83 12.31 21.14
C GLU A 185 1.15 12.73 22.47
N THR A 186 1.92 13.07 23.49
CA THR A 186 1.38 13.54 24.78
C THR A 186 0.61 14.85 24.62
N LEU A 187 1.17 15.82 23.88
CA LEU A 187 0.50 17.08 23.61
C LEU A 187 -0.81 16.86 22.84
N PHE A 188 -0.79 16.00 21.83
CA PHE A 188 -2.00 15.66 21.11
C PHE A 188 -3.08 15.06 22.02
N LYS A 189 -2.70 14.19 22.98
CA LYS A 189 -3.63 13.60 23.96
C LYS A 189 -4.27 14.65 24.90
N GLU A 190 -3.66 15.81 25.06
CA GLU A 190 -4.22 16.94 25.81
C GLU A 190 -5.18 17.78 24.95
N GLU A 191 -4.93 17.87 23.62
CA GLU A 191 -5.60 18.80 22.71
C GLU A 191 -6.62 18.14 21.77
N PHE A 192 -6.69 16.80 21.68
CA PHE A 192 -7.47 16.09 20.64
C PHE A 192 -8.96 16.45 20.61
N THR A 193 -9.53 16.89 21.73
CA THR A 193 -10.94 17.28 21.83
C THR A 193 -11.29 18.57 21.07
N GLU A 194 -10.26 19.34 20.68
CA GLU A 194 -10.42 20.61 19.97
C GLU A 194 -10.67 20.42 18.45
N TYR A 195 -10.41 19.23 17.93
CA TYR A 195 -10.44 18.97 16.49
C TYR A 195 -11.79 18.45 16.02
N ASP A 196 -12.14 18.84 14.81
CA ASP A 196 -13.31 18.33 14.08
C ASP A 196 -12.98 17.04 13.36
N VAL A 197 -11.72 16.89 12.94
CA VAL A 197 -11.21 15.71 12.24
C VAL A 197 -9.82 15.35 12.79
N ILE A 198 -9.58 14.06 12.93
CA ILE A 198 -8.26 13.49 13.27
C ILE A 198 -7.84 12.55 12.14
N VAL A 199 -6.64 12.79 11.58
CA VAL A 199 -6.06 11.94 10.53
C VAL A 199 -4.85 11.21 11.11
N ASN A 200 -4.93 9.89 11.23
CA ASN A 200 -3.83 9.06 11.70
C ASN A 200 -3.00 8.56 10.52
N CYS A 201 -1.73 8.97 10.47
CA CYS A 201 -0.73 8.57 9.47
C CYS A 201 0.53 7.98 10.13
N ILE A 202 0.43 7.52 11.37
CA ILE A 202 1.57 6.94 12.11
C ILE A 202 1.72 5.49 11.69
N LEU A 203 2.91 5.10 11.22
CA LEU A 203 3.27 3.69 11.15
C LEU A 203 3.29 3.14 12.58
N TRP A 204 2.31 2.28 12.88
CA TRP A 204 2.11 1.76 14.22
C TRP A 204 3.17 0.72 14.58
N ASP A 205 3.71 0.87 15.75
CA ASP A 205 4.60 -0.13 16.34
C ASP A 205 3.74 -1.24 16.95
N VAL A 206 3.67 -2.36 16.27
CA VAL A 206 2.84 -3.53 16.66
C VAL A 206 3.27 -4.17 17.99
N THR A 207 4.42 -3.78 18.55
CA THR A 207 4.84 -4.22 19.88
C THR A 207 4.23 -3.40 21.01
N ARG A 208 3.66 -2.22 20.71
CA ARG A 208 2.95 -1.38 21.69
C ARG A 208 1.67 -2.05 22.15
N ARG A 209 1.33 -1.84 23.41
CA ARG A 209 0.11 -2.32 24.07
C ARG A 209 -0.86 -1.19 24.43
N ASP A 210 -0.44 0.04 24.22
CA ASP A 210 -1.22 1.25 24.45
C ASP A 210 -1.77 1.83 23.14
N HIS A 211 -2.63 2.83 23.23
CA HIS A 211 -3.23 3.52 22.09
C HIS A 211 -2.98 5.04 22.18
N ILE A 212 -3.12 5.72 21.06
CA ILE A 212 -3.12 7.18 21.01
C ILE A 212 -4.51 7.72 21.37
N ILE A 213 -5.56 7.09 20.78
CA ILE A 213 -6.96 7.37 21.09
C ILE A 213 -7.60 6.07 21.57
N TYR A 214 -8.15 6.10 22.79
CA TYR A 214 -8.86 4.99 23.39
C TYR A 214 -10.36 5.04 23.08
N ALA A 215 -11.06 3.93 23.18
CA ALA A 215 -12.50 3.86 22.97
C ALA A 215 -13.29 4.81 23.91
N HIS A 216 -12.83 4.98 25.14
CA HIS A 216 -13.47 5.91 26.08
C HIS A 216 -13.25 7.38 25.75
N ASP A 217 -12.22 7.72 24.95
CA ASP A 217 -11.92 9.09 24.54
C ASP A 217 -12.90 9.61 23.51
N LEU A 218 -13.53 8.72 22.72
CA LEU A 218 -14.52 9.11 21.70
C LEU A 218 -15.63 9.97 22.29
N LYS A 219 -16.04 9.71 23.55
CA LYS A 219 -17.08 10.46 24.25
C LYS A 219 -16.68 11.91 24.59
N LYS A 220 -15.37 12.21 24.57
CA LYS A 220 -14.82 13.54 24.81
C LYS A 220 -14.69 14.34 23.52
N MET A 221 -14.69 13.69 22.36
CA MET A 221 -14.59 14.33 21.06
C MET A 221 -15.87 15.11 20.73
N LYS A 222 -15.76 16.06 19.83
CA LYS A 222 -16.91 16.78 19.32
C LYS A 222 -17.87 15.80 18.64
N LYS A 223 -19.16 15.88 18.97
CA LYS A 223 -20.18 15.02 18.36
C LYS A 223 -20.18 15.17 16.84
N GLY A 224 -20.17 14.05 16.13
CA GLY A 224 -20.13 14.02 14.66
C GLY A 224 -18.75 14.28 14.05
N SER A 225 -17.68 14.26 14.85
CA SER A 225 -16.29 14.28 14.35
C SER A 225 -15.97 13.10 13.47
N LEU A 226 -14.91 13.23 12.69
CA LEU A 226 -14.40 12.20 11.79
C LEU A 226 -12.98 11.77 12.22
N ILE A 227 -12.74 10.47 12.27
CA ILE A 227 -11.41 9.88 12.35
C ILE A 227 -11.08 9.25 11.01
N ILE A 228 -9.98 9.65 10.40
CA ILE A 228 -9.42 9.08 9.18
C ILE A 228 -8.17 8.31 9.58
N ASP A 229 -8.26 6.99 9.68
CA ASP A 229 -7.12 6.14 10.00
C ASP A 229 -6.50 5.58 8.71
N VAL A 230 -5.45 6.25 8.23
CA VAL A 230 -4.73 5.84 7.02
C VAL A 230 -3.80 4.66 7.28
N SER A 231 -3.38 4.49 8.53
CA SER A 231 -2.56 3.35 8.96
C SER A 231 -3.34 2.04 8.96
N CYS A 232 -4.64 2.11 9.26
CA CYS A 232 -5.58 0.96 9.23
C CYS A 232 -5.17 -0.22 10.14
N ASP A 233 -4.36 0.04 11.18
CA ASP A 233 -3.92 -1.00 12.10
C ASP A 233 -5.06 -1.37 13.06
N ARG A 234 -5.58 -2.60 12.91
CA ARG A 234 -6.62 -3.10 13.82
C ARG A 234 -6.12 -3.06 15.28
N ASN A 235 -6.87 -2.36 16.13
CA ASN A 235 -6.50 -2.19 17.53
C ASN A 235 -5.09 -1.58 17.69
N GLY A 236 -4.73 -0.67 16.78
CA GLY A 236 -3.44 0.01 16.74
C GLY A 236 -3.46 1.36 17.45
N GLY A 237 -2.95 2.41 16.81
CA GLY A 237 -2.93 3.76 17.38
C GLY A 237 -4.32 4.31 17.74
N ILE A 238 -5.33 3.93 17.00
CA ILE A 238 -6.75 4.17 17.31
C ILE A 238 -7.34 2.83 17.76
N GLU A 239 -7.66 2.70 19.07
CA GLU A 239 -8.18 1.45 19.64
C GLU A 239 -9.41 0.92 18.92
N THR A 240 -10.26 1.83 18.44
CA THR A 240 -11.50 1.50 17.76
C THR A 240 -11.36 1.30 16.25
N CYS A 241 -10.14 1.31 15.72
CA CYS A 241 -9.91 1.10 14.29
C CYS A 241 -10.30 -0.32 13.86
N ILE A 242 -11.14 -0.37 12.83
CA ILE A 242 -11.51 -1.58 12.11
C ILE A 242 -11.24 -1.30 10.64
N PRO A 243 -10.28 -1.99 9.99
CA PRO A 243 -10.04 -1.83 8.56
C PRO A 243 -11.31 -1.98 7.74
N THR A 244 -11.48 -1.11 6.76
CA THR A 244 -12.65 -1.03 5.90
C THR A 244 -12.27 -1.17 4.43
N SER A 245 -13.28 -1.39 3.56
CA SER A 245 -13.12 -1.47 2.12
C SER A 245 -13.56 -0.17 1.42
N ILE A 246 -13.27 -0.04 0.13
CA ILE A 246 -13.75 1.09 -0.69
C ILE A 246 -15.28 1.05 -0.82
N GLU A 247 -15.89 -0.14 -0.87
CA GLU A 247 -17.36 -0.29 -0.97
C GLU A 247 -18.09 0.04 0.34
N ALA A 248 -17.45 -0.22 1.49
CA ALA A 248 -17.98 0.07 2.82
C ALA A 248 -16.97 0.88 3.65
N PRO A 249 -16.68 2.16 3.27
CA PRO A 249 -15.50 2.88 3.72
C PRO A 249 -15.57 3.40 5.15
N THR A 250 -16.76 3.47 5.73
CA THR A 250 -16.98 4.13 7.03
C THR A 250 -17.88 3.32 7.95
N TYR A 251 -17.71 3.56 9.25
CA TYR A 251 -18.63 3.09 10.30
C TYR A 251 -18.76 4.14 11.42
N LEU A 252 -19.81 4.03 12.21
CA LEU A 252 -20.04 4.88 13.38
C LEU A 252 -19.70 4.14 14.67
N LYS A 253 -18.94 4.80 15.55
CA LYS A 253 -18.66 4.32 16.91
C LYS A 253 -18.82 5.49 17.89
N ASP A 254 -19.70 5.35 18.87
CA ASP A 254 -19.99 6.40 19.89
C ASP A 254 -20.30 7.79 19.29
N GLY A 255 -20.91 7.83 18.11
CA GLY A 255 -21.26 9.06 17.39
C GLY A 255 -20.12 9.71 16.62
N ILE A 256 -18.96 9.06 16.55
CA ILE A 256 -17.79 9.47 15.76
C ILE A 256 -17.72 8.59 14.50
N MET A 257 -17.63 9.22 13.33
CA MET A 257 -17.40 8.50 12.08
C MET A 257 -15.94 8.05 11.97
N HIS A 258 -15.74 6.79 11.61
CA HIS A 258 -14.43 6.22 11.32
C HIS A 258 -14.33 5.90 9.84
N TYR A 259 -13.20 6.22 9.24
CA TYR A 259 -12.77 5.85 7.89
C TYR A 259 -11.41 5.16 8.01
N ALA A 260 -11.29 3.94 7.50
CA ALA A 260 -10.06 3.14 7.62
C ALA A 260 -9.87 2.21 6.41
N VAL A 261 -9.93 2.76 5.19
CA VAL A 261 -9.75 2.00 3.94
C VAL A 261 -8.28 1.62 3.74
N GLU A 262 -7.99 0.32 3.63
CA GLU A 262 -6.63 -0.23 3.63
C GLU A 262 -5.79 0.11 2.39
N HIS A 263 -6.40 0.40 1.25
CA HIS A 263 -5.68 0.55 -0.04
C HIS A 263 -6.12 1.79 -0.81
N THR A 264 -6.17 2.91 -0.13
CA THR A 264 -6.61 4.20 -0.68
C THR A 264 -5.90 4.65 -1.96
N PRO A 265 -4.60 4.35 -2.24
CA PRO A 265 -3.99 4.68 -3.53
C PRO A 265 -4.68 4.07 -4.74
N SER A 266 -5.44 2.97 -4.58
CA SER A 266 -6.22 2.35 -5.64
C SER A 266 -7.33 3.26 -6.18
N LEU A 267 -7.84 4.19 -5.37
CA LEU A 267 -8.79 5.21 -5.82
C LEU A 267 -8.22 6.12 -6.92
N PHE A 268 -6.89 6.29 -6.95
CA PHE A 268 -6.16 7.06 -7.94
C PHE A 268 -5.18 6.19 -8.72
N TYR A 269 -5.67 5.02 -9.15
CA TYR A 269 -4.89 3.97 -9.82
C TYR A 269 -4.10 4.46 -11.04
N LYS A 270 -4.64 5.40 -11.83
CA LYS A 270 -3.90 6.01 -12.95
C LYS A 270 -2.68 6.77 -12.45
N THR A 271 -2.87 7.63 -11.44
CA THR A 271 -1.77 8.39 -10.83
C THR A 271 -0.69 7.46 -10.28
N PHE A 272 -1.08 6.39 -9.59
CA PHE A 272 -0.14 5.37 -9.13
C PHE A 272 0.62 4.73 -10.29
N SER A 273 -0.10 4.18 -11.27
CA SER A 273 0.47 3.36 -12.35
C SER A 273 1.48 4.15 -13.18
N TYR A 274 1.15 5.36 -13.61
CA TYR A 274 2.05 6.19 -14.40
C TYR A 274 3.27 6.69 -13.61
N ASN A 275 3.14 6.99 -12.31
CA ASN A 275 4.26 7.51 -11.52
C ASN A 275 5.21 6.41 -11.03
N ASN A 276 4.71 5.21 -10.71
CA ASN A 276 5.54 4.16 -10.12
C ASN A 276 6.14 3.20 -11.15
N SER A 277 5.55 3.11 -12.34
CA SER A 277 6.00 2.17 -13.38
C SER A 277 7.50 2.32 -13.71
N LYS A 278 8.02 3.54 -13.83
CA LYS A 278 9.44 3.78 -14.10
C LYS A 278 10.35 3.20 -13.02
N ILE A 279 9.97 3.37 -11.75
CA ILE A 279 10.71 2.85 -10.61
C ILE A 279 10.67 1.33 -10.62
N ILE A 280 9.50 0.76 -10.87
CA ILE A 280 9.30 -0.69 -10.94
C ILE A 280 10.17 -1.29 -12.04
N CYS A 281 10.18 -0.71 -13.26
CA CYS A 281 11.01 -1.16 -14.37
C CYS A 281 12.50 -1.24 -14.02
N GLN A 282 13.02 -0.28 -13.24
CA GLN A 282 14.41 -0.30 -12.80
C GLN A 282 14.73 -1.56 -12.00
N TYR A 283 13.91 -1.87 -10.99
CA TYR A 283 14.14 -3.04 -10.12
C TYR A 283 13.80 -4.37 -10.81
N LEU A 284 12.88 -4.37 -11.78
CA LEU A 284 12.63 -5.53 -12.61
C LEU A 284 13.87 -5.93 -13.42
N ASN A 285 14.62 -4.97 -13.97
CA ASN A 285 15.88 -5.26 -14.67
C ASN A 285 16.92 -5.95 -13.76
N GLU A 286 17.01 -5.53 -12.50
CA GLU A 286 17.88 -6.16 -11.51
C GLU A 286 17.43 -7.61 -11.21
N LEU A 287 16.15 -7.82 -11.01
CA LEU A 287 15.58 -9.17 -10.75
C LEU A 287 15.73 -10.10 -11.96
N MET A 288 15.49 -9.60 -13.19
CA MET A 288 15.64 -10.38 -14.43
C MET A 288 17.08 -10.82 -14.67
N SER A 289 18.05 -9.97 -14.34
CA SER A 289 19.48 -10.25 -14.51
C SER A 289 20.10 -11.00 -13.34
N GLU A 290 19.33 -11.23 -12.28
CA GLU A 290 19.82 -11.82 -11.01
C GLU A 290 21.00 -11.06 -10.38
N ASN A 291 21.12 -9.78 -10.72
CA ASN A 291 22.13 -8.87 -10.17
C ASN A 291 21.47 -7.83 -9.28
N THR A 292 21.04 -8.25 -8.10
CA THR A 292 20.30 -7.42 -7.16
C THR A 292 21.21 -6.49 -6.38
N GLY A 293 20.88 -5.20 -6.40
CA GLY A 293 21.51 -4.17 -5.57
C GLY A 293 21.04 -4.24 -4.11
N SER A 294 21.58 -3.33 -3.28
CA SER A 294 21.27 -3.28 -1.84
C SER A 294 19.80 -3.12 -1.53
N VAL A 295 19.07 -2.32 -2.33
CA VAL A 295 17.63 -2.09 -2.12
C VAL A 295 16.81 -3.38 -2.22
N LEU A 296 17.09 -4.19 -3.25
CA LEU A 296 16.43 -5.50 -3.39
C LEU A 296 16.96 -6.51 -2.36
N ALA A 297 18.23 -6.46 -2.00
CA ALA A 297 18.76 -7.33 -0.95
C ALA A 297 18.05 -7.11 0.39
N ASP A 298 17.79 -5.83 0.75
CA ASP A 298 17.07 -5.47 1.98
C ASP A 298 15.56 -5.77 1.87
N ALA A 299 15.01 -5.78 0.65
CA ALA A 299 13.60 -6.08 0.37
C ALA A 299 13.29 -7.59 0.30
N LEU A 300 14.31 -8.45 0.31
CA LEU A 300 14.15 -9.91 0.33
C LEU A 300 13.66 -10.38 1.70
N ILE A 301 12.41 -10.74 1.81
CA ILE A 301 11.81 -11.16 3.09
C ILE A 301 11.73 -12.69 3.25
N ILE A 302 11.54 -13.40 2.13
CA ILE A 302 11.48 -14.87 2.10
C ILE A 302 12.29 -15.35 0.89
N LYS A 303 13.16 -16.34 1.09
CA LYS A 303 13.96 -16.96 0.03
C LYS A 303 13.69 -18.45 -0.02
N ASP A 304 13.22 -18.95 -1.16
CA ASP A 304 12.91 -20.37 -1.40
C ASP A 304 12.06 -21.01 -0.28
N GLY A 305 11.10 -20.23 0.26
CA GLY A 305 10.24 -20.64 1.38
C GLY A 305 10.88 -20.53 2.77
N ILE A 306 12.05 -19.93 2.89
CA ILE A 306 12.70 -19.67 4.18
C ILE A 306 12.55 -18.20 4.51
N VAL A 307 11.95 -17.86 5.65
CA VAL A 307 11.84 -16.48 6.13
C VAL A 307 13.24 -16.00 6.53
N VAL A 308 13.72 -14.95 5.84
CA VAL A 308 15.03 -14.32 6.10
C VAL A 308 14.90 -12.98 6.81
N ASP A 309 13.72 -12.39 6.81
CA ASP A 309 13.42 -11.14 7.50
C ASP A 309 13.29 -11.37 9.02
N GLU A 310 14.09 -10.62 9.79
CA GLU A 310 14.12 -10.76 11.25
C GLU A 310 12.85 -10.24 11.92
N GLU A 311 12.19 -9.23 11.32
CA GLU A 311 10.98 -8.65 11.87
C GLU A 311 9.81 -9.64 11.77
N ILE A 312 9.67 -10.33 10.63
CA ILE A 312 8.69 -11.40 10.47
C ILE A 312 8.94 -12.53 11.48
N ASN A 313 10.20 -12.98 11.60
CA ASN A 313 10.57 -14.04 12.54
C ASN A 313 10.23 -13.65 13.98
N LYS A 314 10.59 -12.44 14.38
CA LYS A 314 10.30 -11.93 15.73
C LYS A 314 8.82 -11.75 16.00
N PHE A 315 8.07 -11.17 15.03
CA PHE A 315 6.65 -10.88 15.21
C PHE A 315 5.80 -12.15 15.23
N GLN A 316 6.13 -13.12 14.36
CA GLN A 316 5.36 -14.35 14.23
C GLN A 316 5.87 -15.49 15.12
N GLY A 317 7.00 -15.33 15.82
CA GLY A 317 7.60 -16.36 16.68
C GLY A 317 8.06 -17.59 15.89
N ARG A 318 8.71 -17.36 14.75
CA ARG A 318 9.26 -18.38 13.85
C ARG A 318 10.70 -18.70 14.18
#